data_085ca7dcfd6adf292a36ad1c97544614
#
_entry.id   085ca7dcfd6adf292a36ad1c97544614
#
_cell.length_a   1.000
_cell.length_b   1.000
_cell.length_c   1.000
_cell.angle_alpha   90.00
_cell.angle_beta   90.00
_cell.angle_gamma   90.00
#
_symmetry.space_group_name_H-M   'P 1'
#
loop_
_entity.id
_entity.type
_entity.pdbx_description
1 polymer ?
#
loop_
_entity_poly.entity_id
_entity_poly.type
_entity_poly.pdbx_seq_one_letter_code
_entity_poly.pdbx_strand_id
1 'polypeptide(L)'
;YFPPPRARLLPGGRFQILALDGGGAKALFTAHVLARLEQDLGISISNSFDLIAGTSAGGLVALGLGAGLTPGEIVSPYEALVKTVFPVSRRRPWRRPRQLTAPIYDGDVLRSALTEVLGDRTLGDSTKRLVIPSWDVQRGAVHIFKTPHHIRLTRDWRIPMVDIAMATSAAPIYFPAARVDGQRLID
;
A
#
# COMPACT_ATOMS: atom_id res chain seq x y z
N TYR A 1 16.64 -7.38 -17.64
CA TYR A 1 17.37 -7.61 -16.39
C TYR A 1 17.39 -6.31 -15.59
N PHE A 2 16.63 -6.27 -14.54
CA PHE A 2 16.69 -5.16 -13.58
C PHE A 2 17.76 -5.51 -12.54
N PRO A 3 18.81 -4.72 -12.39
CA PRO A 3 19.72 -4.92 -11.27
C PRO A 3 18.93 -4.63 -9.99
N PRO A 4 18.94 -5.53 -8.99
CA PRO A 4 18.31 -5.25 -7.71
C PRO A 4 18.90 -3.95 -7.15
N PRO A 5 18.07 -3.10 -6.51
CA PRO A 5 18.59 -1.91 -5.85
C PRO A 5 19.71 -2.34 -4.91
N ARG A 6 20.92 -1.80 -5.14
CA ARG A 6 22.10 -2.18 -4.36
C ARG A 6 21.80 -1.97 -2.89
N ALA A 7 21.92 -3.04 -2.11
CA ALA A 7 21.78 -3.00 -0.67
C ALA A 7 22.90 -2.12 -0.07
N ARG A 8 22.60 -0.85 0.10
CA ARG A 8 23.40 -0.04 0.99
C ARG A 8 22.88 -0.35 2.39
N LEU A 9 23.61 -1.15 3.14
CA LEU A 9 23.36 -1.27 4.57
C LEU A 9 23.61 0.11 5.20
N LEU A 10 22.74 0.49 6.11
CA LEU A 10 22.94 1.73 6.87
C LEU A 10 24.26 1.70 7.65
N PRO A 11 24.87 2.85 7.97
CA PRO A 11 26.07 2.91 8.77
C PRO A 11 25.92 2.07 10.06
N GLY A 12 26.85 1.17 10.31
CA GLY A 12 26.80 0.23 11.46
C GLY A 12 26.39 -1.19 11.13
N GLY A 13 26.12 -1.54 9.85
CA GLY A 13 25.86 -2.94 9.43
C GLY A 13 24.53 -3.52 9.92
N ARG A 14 23.61 -2.71 10.48
CA ARG A 14 22.28 -3.12 10.92
C ARG A 14 21.30 -3.02 9.76
N PHE A 15 20.50 -4.08 9.56
CA PHE A 15 19.38 -4.07 8.62
C PHE A 15 18.13 -3.52 9.33
N GLN A 16 17.58 -2.40 8.86
CA GLN A 16 16.43 -1.74 9.48
C GLN A 16 15.18 -1.92 8.63
N ILE A 17 14.09 -2.29 9.28
CA ILE A 17 12.80 -2.51 8.65
C ILE A 17 11.78 -1.54 9.24
N LEU A 18 11.08 -0.81 8.36
CA LEU A 18 9.89 -0.06 8.71
C LEU A 18 8.67 -0.95 8.45
N ALA A 19 7.96 -1.33 9.50
CA ALA A 19 6.71 -2.06 9.40
C ALA A 19 5.52 -1.11 9.65
N LEU A 20 4.58 -1.08 8.69
CA LEU A 20 3.42 -0.20 8.70
C LEU A 20 2.15 -1.05 8.78
N ASP A 21 1.47 -0.97 9.91
CA ASP A 21 0.23 -1.70 10.14
C ASP A 21 -0.94 -1.14 9.32
N GLY A 22 -1.89 -2.01 8.99
CA GLY A 22 -3.17 -1.64 8.42
C GLY A 22 -4.04 -0.87 9.42
N GLY A 23 -5.17 -0.37 8.96
CA GLY A 23 -6.13 0.31 9.84
C GLY A 23 -7.04 1.30 9.13
N GLY A 24 -7.18 1.21 7.81
CA GLY A 24 -8.03 2.10 7.01
C GLY A 24 -7.68 3.57 7.23
N ALA A 25 -8.66 4.40 7.56
CA ALA A 25 -8.45 5.83 7.80
C ALA A 25 -7.42 6.15 8.89
N LYS A 26 -7.16 5.23 9.84
CA LYS A 26 -6.19 5.43 10.91
C LYS A 26 -4.74 5.50 10.41
N ALA A 27 -4.43 4.96 9.24
CA ALA A 27 -3.08 5.07 8.66
C ALA A 27 -2.72 6.52 8.28
N LEU A 28 -3.70 7.43 8.21
CA LEU A 28 -3.44 8.86 8.12
C LEU A 28 -2.62 9.36 9.33
N PHE A 29 -2.89 8.83 10.52
CA PHE A 29 -2.07 9.13 11.70
C PHE A 29 -0.63 8.67 11.52
N THR A 30 -0.43 7.47 10.96
CA THR A 30 0.91 6.96 10.64
C THR A 30 1.65 7.88 9.66
N ALA A 31 0.99 8.32 8.59
CA ALA A 31 1.59 9.24 7.61
C ALA A 31 1.98 10.59 8.27
N HIS A 32 1.12 11.14 9.12
CA HIS A 32 1.44 12.36 9.88
C HIS A 32 2.61 12.18 10.85
N VAL A 33 2.67 11.05 11.57
CA VAL A 33 3.78 10.76 12.49
C VAL A 33 5.09 10.67 11.72
N LEU A 34 5.11 9.96 10.59
CA LEU A 34 6.31 9.86 9.75
C LEU A 34 6.74 11.22 9.19
N ALA A 35 5.78 12.03 8.73
CA ALA A 35 6.04 13.37 8.24
C ALA A 35 6.63 14.28 9.34
N ARG A 36 6.07 14.18 10.55
CA ARG A 36 6.56 14.93 11.70
C ARG A 36 7.96 14.51 12.11
N LEU A 37 8.24 13.20 12.11
CA LEU A 37 9.58 12.68 12.41
C LEU A 37 10.62 13.18 11.39
N GLU A 38 10.29 13.21 10.08
CA GLU A 38 11.18 13.79 9.07
C GLU A 38 11.53 15.24 9.38
N GLN A 39 10.51 16.05 9.74
CA GLN A 39 10.68 17.47 10.06
C GLN A 39 11.50 17.69 11.32
N ASP A 40 11.15 16.98 12.41
CA ASP A 40 11.77 17.19 13.72
C ASP A 40 13.22 16.69 13.77
N LEU A 41 13.53 15.62 13.04
CA LEU A 41 14.87 15.01 13.04
C LEU A 41 15.74 15.45 11.87
N GLY A 42 15.17 16.12 10.87
CA GLY A 42 15.89 16.52 9.66
C GLY A 42 16.42 15.33 8.84
N ILE A 43 15.73 14.21 8.88
CA ILE A 43 16.12 12.96 8.18
C ILE A 43 15.10 12.63 7.09
N SER A 44 15.50 11.75 6.16
CA SER A 44 14.56 11.11 5.24
C SER A 44 14.13 9.76 5.81
N ILE A 45 12.85 9.59 6.11
CA ILE A 45 12.29 8.32 6.60
C ILE A 45 12.59 7.18 5.63
N SER A 46 12.33 7.38 4.36
CA SER A 46 12.56 6.33 3.36
C SER A 46 14.04 5.93 3.25
N ASN A 47 14.98 6.85 3.52
CA ASN A 47 16.41 6.57 3.49
C ASN A 47 16.94 5.99 4.81
N SER A 48 16.17 6.06 5.88
CA SER A 48 16.54 5.54 7.19
C SER A 48 16.23 4.05 7.36
N PHE A 49 15.58 3.42 6.36
CA PHE A 49 15.23 2.01 6.42
C PHE A 49 15.68 1.27 5.17
N ASP A 50 16.13 0.02 5.36
CA ASP A 50 16.57 -0.87 4.29
C ASP A 50 15.42 -1.56 3.57
N LEU A 51 14.30 -1.76 4.27
CA LEU A 51 13.08 -2.41 3.76
C LEU A 51 11.86 -1.76 4.40
N ILE A 52 10.80 -1.61 3.62
CA ILE A 52 9.50 -1.14 4.10
C ILE A 52 8.49 -2.26 3.87
N ALA A 53 7.83 -2.67 4.93
CA ALA A 53 6.72 -3.61 4.89
C ALA A 53 5.44 -2.91 5.27
N GLY A 54 4.34 -3.20 4.57
CA GLY A 54 3.06 -2.59 4.89
C GLY A 54 1.88 -3.42 4.44
N THR A 55 0.83 -3.48 5.28
CA THR A 55 -0.41 -4.20 5.01
C THR A 55 -1.56 -3.21 4.89
N SER A 56 -2.52 -3.46 3.99
CA SER A 56 -3.72 -2.63 3.87
C SER A 56 -3.37 -1.14 3.68
N ALA A 57 -3.92 -0.29 4.50
CA ALA A 57 -3.62 1.14 4.53
C ALA A 57 -2.12 1.45 4.78
N GLY A 58 -1.41 0.64 5.59
CA GLY A 58 0.03 0.71 5.74
C GLY A 58 0.78 0.33 4.46
N GLY A 59 0.21 -0.59 3.67
CA GLY A 59 0.69 -0.93 2.33
C GLY A 59 0.58 0.24 1.34
N LEU A 60 -0.49 1.04 1.45
CA LEU A 60 -0.64 2.27 0.62
C LEU A 60 0.47 3.28 0.95
N VAL A 61 0.76 3.50 2.23
CA VAL A 61 1.87 4.37 2.67
C VAL A 61 3.21 3.82 2.19
N ALA A 62 3.44 2.50 2.33
CA ALA A 62 4.67 1.85 1.86
C ALA A 62 4.88 2.01 0.35
N LEU A 63 3.81 1.84 -0.45
CA LEU A 63 3.84 2.03 -1.91
C LEU A 63 4.13 3.50 -2.27
N GLY A 64 3.55 4.45 -1.56
CA GLY A 64 3.84 5.88 -1.73
C GLY A 64 5.33 6.19 -1.48
N LEU A 65 5.88 5.70 -0.37
CA LEU A 65 7.32 5.83 -0.07
C LEU A 65 8.19 5.15 -1.13
N GLY A 66 7.76 3.98 -1.61
CA GLY A 66 8.43 3.26 -2.70
C GLY A 66 8.37 3.99 -4.04
N ALA A 67 7.29 4.70 -4.32
CA ALA A 67 7.12 5.56 -5.48
C ALA A 67 7.98 6.84 -5.41
N GLY A 68 8.69 7.05 -4.30
CA GLY A 68 9.60 8.18 -4.09
C GLY A 68 8.96 9.39 -3.41
N LEU A 69 7.72 9.26 -2.93
CA LEU A 69 7.06 10.32 -2.17
C LEU A 69 7.62 10.40 -0.74
N THR A 70 7.71 11.60 -0.22
CA THR A 70 7.95 11.84 1.21
C THR A 70 6.68 11.55 2.01
N PRO A 71 6.79 11.25 3.32
CA PRO A 71 5.60 11.11 4.17
C PRO A 71 4.67 12.33 4.11
N GLY A 72 5.21 13.54 4.04
CA GLY A 72 4.43 14.77 3.91
C GLY A 72 3.62 14.84 2.62
N GLU A 73 4.19 14.40 1.51
CA GLU A 73 3.52 14.32 0.21
C GLU A 73 2.44 13.23 0.17
N ILE A 74 2.50 12.22 1.05
CA ILE A 74 1.49 11.17 1.16
C ILE A 74 0.27 11.66 1.95
N VAL A 75 0.42 12.56 2.92
CA VAL A 75 -0.65 13.00 3.82
C VAL A 75 -1.85 13.55 3.06
N SER A 76 -1.63 14.53 2.18
CA SER A 76 -2.73 15.21 1.48
C SER A 76 -3.53 14.30 0.54
N PRO A 77 -2.90 13.50 -0.35
CA PRO A 77 -3.62 12.50 -1.15
C PRO A 77 -4.35 11.47 -0.29
N TYR A 78 -3.74 11.04 0.83
CA TYR A 78 -4.37 10.08 1.71
C TYR A 78 -5.61 10.67 2.43
N GLU A 79 -5.57 11.92 2.85
CA GLU A 79 -6.75 12.62 3.38
C GLU A 79 -7.88 12.71 2.35
N ALA A 80 -7.56 13.05 1.11
CA ALA A 80 -8.53 13.10 0.01
C ALA A 80 -9.14 11.72 -0.23
N LEU A 81 -8.31 10.67 -0.27
CA LEU A 81 -8.74 9.29 -0.43
C LEU A 81 -9.69 8.87 0.71
N VAL A 82 -9.35 9.16 1.97
CA VAL A 82 -10.20 8.84 3.13
C VAL A 82 -11.56 9.53 3.02
N LYS A 83 -11.61 10.80 2.65
CA LYS A 83 -12.86 11.56 2.51
C LYS A 83 -13.74 11.03 1.37
N THR A 84 -13.11 10.61 0.27
CA THR A 84 -13.80 10.13 -0.94
C THR A 84 -14.29 8.69 -0.78
N VAL A 85 -13.43 7.82 -0.24
CA VAL A 85 -13.71 6.38 -0.11
C VAL A 85 -14.55 6.07 1.13
N PHE A 86 -14.37 6.82 2.22
CA PHE A 86 -15.09 6.61 3.48
C PHE A 86 -15.96 7.82 3.84
N PRO A 87 -16.96 8.18 3.04
CA PRO A 87 -17.78 9.34 3.33
C PRO A 87 -18.50 9.17 4.68
N VAL A 88 -18.35 10.17 5.55
CA VAL A 88 -19.05 10.21 6.84
C VAL A 88 -20.51 10.56 6.58
N SER A 89 -21.28 9.60 6.08
CA SER A 89 -22.73 9.76 5.95
C SER A 89 -23.38 9.57 7.32
N ARG A 90 -23.86 10.67 7.91
CA ARG A 90 -24.67 10.66 9.15
C ARG A 90 -26.03 9.98 9.00
N ARG A 91 -26.45 9.64 7.77
CA ARG A 91 -27.69 8.93 7.48
C ARG A 91 -27.37 7.64 6.75
N ARG A 92 -27.18 6.53 7.47
CA ARG A 92 -27.33 5.20 6.89
C ARG A 92 -28.84 4.99 6.66
N PRO A 93 -29.34 5.00 5.41
CA PRO A 93 -30.68 4.46 5.14
C PRO A 93 -30.62 2.97 5.51
N TRP A 94 -31.69 2.46 6.07
CA TRP A 94 -31.88 1.04 6.37
C TRP A 94 -31.36 0.19 5.20
N ARG A 95 -30.40 -0.69 5.50
CA ARG A 95 -29.78 -1.59 4.50
C ARG A 95 -30.89 -2.40 3.83
N ARG A 96 -31.09 -2.20 2.53
CA ARG A 96 -31.95 -3.07 1.73
C ARG A 96 -31.35 -4.49 1.72
N PRO A 97 -32.16 -5.57 1.73
CA PRO A 97 -31.67 -6.97 1.76
C PRO A 97 -30.63 -7.32 0.69
N ARG A 98 -30.65 -6.61 -0.45
CA ARG A 98 -29.68 -6.76 -1.55
C ARG A 98 -28.25 -6.31 -1.21
N GLN A 99 -28.04 -5.56 -0.14
CA GLN A 99 -26.71 -5.09 0.28
C GLN A 99 -25.95 -6.09 1.14
N LEU A 100 -26.54 -7.25 1.45
CA LEU A 100 -25.86 -8.31 2.19
C LEU A 100 -24.81 -9.07 1.35
N THR A 101 -24.84 -8.92 0.02
CA THR A 101 -23.96 -9.65 -0.91
C THR A 101 -23.04 -8.73 -1.75
N ALA A 102 -23.19 -7.42 -1.64
CA ALA A 102 -22.36 -6.46 -2.39
C ALA A 102 -21.40 -5.70 -1.46
N PRO A 103 -20.18 -5.34 -1.93
CA PRO A 103 -19.24 -4.50 -1.21
C PRO A 103 -19.88 -3.15 -0.81
N ILE A 104 -19.41 -2.59 0.31
CA ILE A 104 -19.92 -1.31 0.83
C ILE A 104 -19.39 -0.13 0.03
N TYR A 105 -18.13 -0.20 -0.41
CA TYR A 105 -17.43 0.86 -1.12
C TYR A 105 -17.13 0.46 -2.56
N ASP A 106 -17.09 1.46 -3.42
CA ASP A 106 -16.79 1.29 -4.83
C ASP A 106 -15.27 1.15 -5.02
N GLY A 107 -14.85 0.02 -5.62
CA GLY A 107 -13.45 -0.23 -5.92
C GLY A 107 -12.89 0.69 -7.01
N ASP A 108 -13.71 1.17 -7.93
CA ASP A 108 -13.26 2.05 -9.02
C ASP A 108 -12.89 3.45 -8.50
N VAL A 109 -13.61 3.94 -7.49
CA VAL A 109 -13.29 5.20 -6.81
C VAL A 109 -11.92 5.10 -6.12
N LEU A 110 -11.68 4.00 -5.40
CA LEU A 110 -10.39 3.75 -4.78
C LEU A 110 -9.27 3.64 -5.82
N ARG A 111 -9.50 2.88 -6.90
CA ARG A 111 -8.53 2.71 -7.98
C ARG A 111 -8.16 4.04 -8.63
N SER A 112 -9.13 4.88 -8.93
CA SER A 112 -8.90 6.20 -9.55
C SER A 112 -8.02 7.08 -8.66
N ALA A 113 -8.33 7.17 -7.36
CA ALA A 113 -7.53 7.94 -6.41
C ALA A 113 -6.10 7.40 -6.26
N LEU A 114 -5.93 6.08 -6.27
CA LEU A 114 -4.60 5.46 -6.23
C LEU A 114 -3.80 5.71 -7.51
N THR A 115 -4.47 5.74 -8.67
CA THR A 115 -3.84 6.02 -9.96
C THR A 115 -3.33 7.46 -10.03
N GLU A 116 -4.05 8.43 -9.45
CA GLU A 116 -3.58 9.83 -9.36
C GLU A 116 -2.26 9.95 -8.60
N VAL A 117 -2.04 9.11 -7.58
CA VAL A 117 -0.85 9.18 -6.72
C VAL A 117 0.30 8.31 -7.25
N LEU A 118 0.01 7.09 -7.65
CA LEU A 118 1.01 6.08 -8.03
C LEU A 118 1.33 6.11 -9.53
N GLY A 119 0.41 6.62 -10.36
CA GLY A 119 0.55 6.63 -11.83
C GLY A 119 0.66 5.22 -12.39
N ASP A 120 1.45 5.10 -13.46
CA ASP A 120 1.70 3.84 -14.16
C ASP A 120 2.89 3.03 -13.61
N ARG A 121 3.37 3.39 -12.40
CA ARG A 121 4.54 2.74 -11.80
C ARG A 121 4.26 1.27 -11.50
N THR A 122 5.24 0.45 -11.84
CA THR A 122 5.27 -0.96 -11.44
C THR A 122 6.02 -1.14 -10.12
N LEU A 123 5.92 -2.30 -9.51
CA LEU A 123 6.66 -2.61 -8.29
C LEU A 123 8.19 -2.57 -8.53
N GLY A 124 8.63 -2.83 -9.77
CA GLY A 124 10.03 -2.73 -10.17
C GLY A 124 10.58 -1.30 -10.19
N ASP A 125 9.71 -0.30 -10.35
CA ASP A 125 10.08 1.11 -10.34
C ASP A 125 10.27 1.67 -8.92
N SER A 126 10.01 0.85 -7.91
CA SER A 126 10.17 1.27 -6.51
C SER A 126 11.62 1.64 -6.19
N THR A 127 11.80 2.80 -5.60
CA THR A 127 13.11 3.26 -5.10
C THR A 127 13.54 2.57 -3.80
N LYS A 128 12.61 1.82 -3.17
CA LYS A 128 12.80 1.14 -1.88
C LYS A 128 12.47 -0.34 -2.01
N ARG A 129 13.03 -1.16 -1.10
CA ARG A 129 12.62 -2.55 -0.98
C ARG A 129 11.27 -2.59 -0.29
N LEU A 130 10.30 -3.18 -0.96
CA LEU A 130 8.94 -3.30 -0.45
C LEU A 130 8.56 -4.78 -0.24
N VAL A 131 7.76 -4.99 0.81
CA VAL A 131 7.09 -6.25 1.11
C VAL A 131 5.64 -5.92 1.46
N ILE A 132 4.71 -6.31 0.58
CA ILE A 132 3.29 -5.99 0.71
C ILE A 132 2.49 -7.30 0.70
N PRO A 133 1.94 -7.73 1.84
CA PRO A 133 1.10 -8.93 1.90
C PRO A 133 -0.32 -8.69 1.42
N SER A 134 -0.94 -9.76 0.97
CA SER A 134 -2.36 -9.89 0.66
C SER A 134 -2.76 -11.36 0.83
N TRP A 135 -4.04 -11.69 0.94
CA TRP A 135 -4.51 -13.06 1.07
C TRP A 135 -5.04 -13.59 -0.27
N ASP A 136 -4.49 -14.70 -0.75
CA ASP A 136 -4.98 -15.40 -1.92
C ASP A 136 -6.15 -16.32 -1.52
N VAL A 137 -7.36 -15.92 -1.91
CA VAL A 137 -8.58 -16.65 -1.57
C VAL A 137 -8.64 -18.03 -2.23
N GLN A 138 -8.04 -18.18 -3.42
CA GLN A 138 -8.09 -19.45 -4.16
C GLN A 138 -7.10 -20.47 -3.60
N ARG A 139 -5.95 -20.01 -3.13
CA ARG A 139 -4.91 -20.88 -2.55
C ARG A 139 -5.04 -21.05 -1.04
N GLY A 140 -5.81 -20.19 -0.38
CA GLY A 140 -5.90 -20.18 1.08
C GLY A 140 -4.57 -19.85 1.75
N ALA A 141 -3.78 -18.96 1.17
CA ALA A 141 -2.43 -18.65 1.61
C ALA A 141 -2.09 -17.17 1.44
N VAL A 142 -1.12 -16.69 2.21
CA VAL A 142 -0.60 -15.33 2.06
C VAL A 142 0.16 -15.21 0.73
N HIS A 143 -0.24 -14.25 -0.08
CA HIS A 143 0.52 -13.78 -1.22
C HIS A 143 1.31 -12.55 -0.81
N ILE A 144 2.64 -12.58 -0.97
CA ILE A 144 3.49 -11.45 -0.60
C ILE A 144 4.10 -10.88 -1.87
N PHE A 145 3.73 -9.64 -2.20
CA PHE A 145 4.37 -8.87 -3.26
C PHE A 145 5.73 -8.36 -2.77
N LYS A 146 6.75 -8.52 -3.60
CA LYS A 146 8.13 -8.14 -3.27
C LYS A 146 8.77 -7.43 -4.44
N THR A 147 9.41 -6.30 -4.15
CA THR A 147 10.32 -5.67 -5.12
C THR A 147 11.45 -6.61 -5.52
N PRO A 148 12.05 -6.44 -6.72
CA PRO A 148 13.13 -7.31 -7.20
C PRO A 148 14.48 -7.00 -6.53
N HIS A 149 14.50 -6.94 -5.20
CA HIS A 149 15.70 -6.63 -4.41
C HIS A 149 16.64 -7.83 -4.17
N HIS A 150 16.31 -8.98 -4.74
CA HIS A 150 17.15 -10.18 -4.76
C HIS A 150 16.94 -10.94 -6.06
N ILE A 151 17.97 -11.60 -6.58
CA ILE A 151 17.94 -12.32 -7.87
C ILE A 151 16.81 -13.36 -7.99
N ARG A 152 16.34 -13.92 -6.87
CA ARG A 152 15.21 -14.87 -6.85
C ARG A 152 13.83 -14.20 -6.83
N LEU A 153 13.75 -12.88 -6.67
CA LEU A 153 12.50 -12.14 -6.53
C LEU A 153 12.14 -11.52 -7.89
N THR A 154 11.77 -12.35 -8.84
CA THR A 154 11.53 -11.94 -10.23
C THR A 154 10.06 -11.99 -10.63
N ARG A 155 9.15 -12.36 -9.72
CA ARG A 155 7.74 -12.59 -10.04
C ARG A 155 6.96 -11.29 -10.19
N ASP A 156 7.13 -10.36 -9.24
CA ASP A 156 6.14 -9.29 -9.02
C ASP A 156 6.54 -7.93 -9.62
N TRP A 157 7.74 -7.79 -10.16
CA TRP A 157 8.31 -6.50 -10.54
C TRP A 157 7.54 -5.74 -11.64
N ARG A 158 6.79 -6.47 -12.50
CA ARG A 158 5.96 -5.88 -13.57
C ARG A 158 4.55 -5.51 -13.12
N ILE A 159 4.16 -5.90 -11.92
CA ILE A 159 2.81 -5.65 -11.43
C ILE A 159 2.66 -4.16 -11.12
N PRO A 160 1.61 -3.49 -11.63
CA PRO A 160 1.35 -2.09 -11.31
C PRO A 160 1.19 -1.89 -9.81
N MET A 161 1.79 -0.84 -9.27
CA MET A 161 1.65 -0.51 -7.84
C MET A 161 0.20 -0.30 -7.44
N VAL A 162 -0.63 0.23 -8.35
CA VAL A 162 -2.08 0.40 -8.14
C VAL A 162 -2.76 -0.94 -7.89
N ASP A 163 -2.42 -1.98 -8.66
CA ASP A 163 -3.02 -3.31 -8.48
C ASP A 163 -2.62 -3.94 -7.15
N ILE A 164 -1.38 -3.74 -6.72
CA ILE A 164 -0.90 -4.18 -5.40
C ILE A 164 -1.61 -3.41 -4.29
N ALA A 165 -1.78 -2.11 -4.44
CA ALA A 165 -2.52 -1.28 -3.51
C ALA A 165 -3.98 -1.75 -3.37
N MET A 166 -4.64 -2.03 -4.50
CA MET A 166 -6.00 -2.60 -4.51
C MET A 166 -6.05 -3.96 -3.81
N ALA A 167 -5.07 -4.83 -4.04
CA ALA A 167 -5.03 -6.17 -3.44
C ALA A 167 -4.86 -6.13 -1.92
N THR A 168 -3.89 -5.35 -1.44
CA THR A 168 -3.61 -5.26 0.01
C THR A 168 -4.68 -4.51 0.79
N SER A 169 -5.49 -3.66 0.12
CA SER A 169 -6.58 -2.88 0.76
C SER A 169 -7.99 -3.43 0.49
N ALA A 170 -8.10 -4.59 -0.18
CA ALA A 170 -9.38 -5.23 -0.49
C ALA A 170 -10.01 -5.90 0.74
N ALA A 171 -10.29 -5.13 1.78
CA ALA A 171 -10.88 -5.62 3.02
C ALA A 171 -12.27 -6.24 2.75
N PRO A 172 -12.49 -7.51 3.15
CA PRO A 172 -13.77 -8.20 2.95
C PRO A 172 -14.94 -7.37 3.48
N ILE A 173 -16.10 -7.47 2.80
CA ILE A 173 -17.31 -6.69 3.06
C ILE A 173 -17.19 -5.22 2.60
N TYR A 174 -16.03 -4.59 2.76
CA TYR A 174 -15.84 -3.18 2.41
C TYR A 174 -15.55 -2.99 0.93
N PHE A 175 -14.66 -3.78 0.37
CA PHE A 175 -14.23 -3.71 -1.04
C PHE A 175 -14.39 -5.03 -1.77
N PRO A 176 -14.53 -5.01 -3.10
CA PRO A 176 -14.45 -6.22 -3.90
C PRO A 176 -13.03 -6.80 -3.84
N ALA A 177 -12.91 -8.13 -3.93
CA ALA A 177 -11.62 -8.78 -4.05
C ALA A 177 -10.89 -8.30 -5.32
N ALA A 178 -9.62 -7.95 -5.19
CA ALA A 178 -8.78 -7.55 -6.33
C ALA A 178 -8.40 -8.75 -7.18
N ARG A 179 -8.23 -8.52 -8.49
CA ARG A 179 -7.71 -9.52 -9.42
C ARG A 179 -6.35 -9.06 -9.94
N VAL A 180 -5.31 -9.83 -9.64
CA VAL A 180 -3.93 -9.55 -10.04
C VAL A 180 -3.32 -10.83 -10.58
N ASP A 181 -2.82 -10.82 -11.81
CA ASP A 181 -2.22 -11.99 -12.48
C ASP A 181 -3.06 -13.28 -12.36
N GLY A 182 -4.38 -13.15 -12.55
CA GLY A 182 -5.32 -14.27 -12.45
C GLY A 182 -5.63 -14.75 -11.03
N GLN A 183 -4.98 -14.19 -10.01
CA GLN A 183 -5.24 -14.47 -8.60
C GLN A 183 -6.37 -13.59 -8.06
N ARG A 184 -7.12 -14.12 -7.09
CA ARG A 184 -8.15 -13.37 -6.38
C ARG A 184 -7.66 -13.06 -4.97
N LEU A 185 -7.36 -11.79 -4.74
CA LEU A 185 -6.68 -11.30 -3.54
C LEU A 185 -7.59 -10.41 -2.69
N ILE A 186 -7.44 -10.54 -1.38
CA ILE A 186 -8.10 -9.71 -0.37
C ILE A 186 -7.08 -9.22 0.66
N ASP A 187 -7.46 -8.22 1.48
CA ASP A 187 -6.69 -7.70 2.62
C ASP A 187 -6.52 -8.72 3.74
#